data_ffc12a84d5fb109729493bbfa41b35fc
#
_entry.id   ffc12a84d5fb109729493bbfa41b35fc
#
_cell.length_a   1.000
_cell.length_b   1.000
_cell.length_c   1.000
_cell.angle_alpha   90.00
_cell.angle_beta   90.00
_cell.angle_gamma   90.00
#
_symmetry.space_group_name_H-M   'P 1'
#
loop_
_entity.id
_entity.type
_entity.pdbx_description
1 polymer ?
#
loop_
_entity_poly.entity_id
_entity_poly.type
_entity_poly.pdbx_seq_one_letter_code
_entity_poly.pdbx_strand_id
1 'polypeptide(L)'
;RGTIGAAIAYTEDADAWSFTTVLRRKGDDFVLSGHKTYVTAGIMSDVFLVYPLDETGDMVACLVERDDPGVTVTPAAPLGMRTAGAASLTFEDVPLTAERILEPSDGLTHAQRFLSHQRLWITCAPLGRAQRVLEDCATWLSSSTRYGEPVAGLKNVEATLGRMYVAIESARSMLYRALTHVGAGRA
;
A
#
# COMPACT_ATOMS: atom_id res chain seq x y z
N ARG A 1 17.18 14.85 -3.14
CA ARG A 1 17.98 14.54 -1.92
C ARG A 1 17.13 14.08 -0.73
N GLY A 2 15.83 13.80 -0.91
CA GLY A 2 14.99 13.22 0.16
C GLY A 2 14.67 14.18 1.32
N THR A 3 14.55 15.47 1.05
CA THR A 3 14.18 16.48 2.05
C THR A 3 12.68 16.66 2.23
N ILE A 4 11.87 16.12 1.31
CA ILE A 4 10.40 16.19 1.33
C ILE A 4 9.86 14.76 1.32
N GLY A 5 8.99 14.44 2.27
CA GLY A 5 8.25 13.19 2.33
C GLY A 5 6.97 13.30 1.51
N ALA A 6 6.63 12.24 0.75
CA ALA A 6 5.38 12.17 0.02
C ALA A 6 4.63 10.87 0.33
N ALA A 7 3.30 10.94 0.41
CA ALA A 7 2.44 9.78 0.59
C ALA A 7 1.27 9.80 -0.39
N ILE A 8 0.70 8.60 -0.63
CA ILE A 8 -0.44 8.44 -1.52
C ILE A 8 -1.69 8.22 -0.68
N ALA A 9 -2.71 9.02 -0.92
CA ALA A 9 -3.98 9.03 -0.22
C ALA A 9 -5.10 8.60 -1.18
N TYR A 10 -5.33 7.29 -1.25
CA TYR A 10 -6.31 6.67 -2.14
C TYR A 10 -7.52 6.14 -1.37
N THR A 11 -7.28 5.33 -0.33
CA THR A 11 -8.29 4.54 0.39
C THR A 11 -9.21 5.41 1.25
N GLU A 12 -10.48 5.03 1.32
CA GLU A 12 -11.50 5.60 2.21
C GLU A 12 -12.10 4.50 3.12
N ASP A 13 -12.93 4.90 4.09
CA ASP A 13 -13.50 3.97 5.09
C ASP A 13 -14.58 3.02 4.52
N ALA A 14 -15.13 3.36 3.34
CA ALA A 14 -16.09 2.53 2.63
C ALA A 14 -15.40 1.39 1.87
N ASP A 15 -16.10 0.75 0.94
CA ASP A 15 -15.51 -0.26 0.08
C ASP A 15 -14.51 0.35 -0.93
N ALA A 16 -13.79 -0.52 -1.66
CA ALA A 16 -12.74 -0.12 -2.61
C ALA A 16 -13.23 0.69 -3.82
N TRP A 17 -14.55 0.88 -3.97
CA TRP A 17 -15.18 1.55 -5.11
C TRP A 17 -16.07 2.73 -4.70
N SER A 18 -16.30 2.92 -3.41
CA SER A 18 -17.17 3.99 -2.89
C SER A 18 -16.31 5.15 -2.38
N PHE A 19 -16.04 6.09 -3.25
CA PHE A 19 -15.29 7.31 -2.91
C PHE A 19 -16.25 8.44 -2.56
N THR A 20 -15.95 9.15 -1.49
CA THR A 20 -16.71 10.28 -0.96
C THR A 20 -15.91 11.58 -0.93
N THR A 21 -14.58 11.49 -1.05
CA THR A 21 -13.71 12.67 -1.18
C THR A 21 -13.95 13.30 -2.54
N VAL A 22 -14.28 14.59 -2.54
CA VAL A 22 -14.67 15.34 -3.76
C VAL A 22 -13.81 16.56 -3.97
N LEU A 23 -13.54 16.84 -5.24
CA LEU A 23 -12.89 18.04 -5.72
C LEU A 23 -13.92 18.86 -6.49
N ARG A 24 -14.26 20.05 -6.00
CA ARG A 24 -15.23 20.96 -6.64
C ARG A 24 -14.51 22.14 -7.25
N ARG A 25 -14.95 22.59 -8.41
CA ARG A 25 -14.45 23.83 -9.02
C ARG A 25 -14.99 25.07 -8.29
N LYS A 26 -14.12 26.05 -8.07
CA LYS A 26 -14.48 27.34 -7.48
C LYS A 26 -13.80 28.46 -8.26
N GLY A 27 -14.47 28.96 -9.33
CA GLY A 27 -13.86 29.87 -10.27
C GLY A 27 -12.77 29.22 -11.10
N ASP A 28 -11.56 29.74 -11.08
CA ASP A 28 -10.39 29.17 -11.76
C ASP A 28 -9.65 28.12 -10.89
N ASP A 29 -9.98 28.05 -9.61
CA ASP A 29 -9.38 27.16 -8.63
C ASP A 29 -10.33 26.02 -8.22
N PHE A 30 -9.94 25.24 -7.22
CA PHE A 30 -10.65 24.09 -6.73
C PHE A 30 -10.73 24.07 -5.20
N VAL A 31 -11.67 23.30 -4.67
CA VAL A 31 -11.83 23.04 -3.25
C VAL A 31 -11.96 21.53 -3.04
N LEU A 32 -11.11 21.00 -2.17
CA LEU A 32 -11.09 19.56 -1.80
C LEU A 32 -11.76 19.37 -0.45
N SER A 33 -12.72 18.44 -0.38
CA SER A 33 -13.38 18.06 0.87
C SER A 33 -13.54 16.55 0.94
N GLY A 34 -13.30 15.95 2.11
CA GLY A 34 -13.47 14.51 2.34
C GLY A 34 -12.48 13.91 3.31
N HIS A 35 -12.30 12.59 3.20
CA HIS A 35 -11.48 11.83 4.13
C HIS A 35 -10.75 10.68 3.42
N LYS A 36 -9.47 10.47 3.76
CA LYS A 36 -8.67 9.33 3.30
C LYS A 36 -8.09 8.59 4.50
N THR A 37 -8.07 7.27 4.45
CA THR A 37 -7.62 6.41 5.54
C THR A 37 -6.47 5.50 5.11
N TYR A 38 -5.76 4.94 6.09
CA TYR A 38 -4.62 4.03 5.87
C TYR A 38 -3.52 4.60 4.97
N VAL A 39 -3.30 5.91 5.03
CA VAL A 39 -2.25 6.57 4.25
C VAL A 39 -0.89 6.20 4.83
N THR A 40 -0.18 5.30 4.16
CA THR A 40 1.16 4.85 4.56
C THR A 40 2.13 6.03 4.54
N ALA A 41 2.98 6.14 5.56
CA ALA A 41 3.87 7.26 5.80
C ALA A 41 3.17 8.62 6.01
N GLY A 42 1.85 8.64 6.16
CA GLY A 42 1.07 9.89 6.31
C GLY A 42 1.51 10.77 7.48
N ILE A 43 1.98 10.18 8.59
CA ILE A 43 2.51 10.95 9.74
C ILE A 43 3.79 11.73 9.37
N MET A 44 4.60 11.20 8.46
CA MET A 44 5.94 11.70 8.14
C MET A 44 6.01 12.47 6.83
N SER A 45 4.91 12.51 6.06
CA SER A 45 4.89 13.12 4.72
C SER A 45 4.51 14.58 4.80
N ASP A 46 5.15 15.38 3.95
CA ASP A 46 4.90 16.81 3.78
C ASP A 46 3.87 17.06 2.67
N VAL A 47 3.79 16.14 1.70
CA VAL A 47 2.91 16.25 0.53
C VAL A 47 2.12 14.96 0.34
N PHE A 48 0.87 15.09 -0.06
CA PHE A 48 -0.05 13.99 -0.33
C PHE A 48 -0.50 14.02 -1.79
N LEU A 49 -0.35 12.89 -2.48
CA LEU A 49 -1.02 12.65 -3.75
C LEU A 49 -2.40 12.07 -3.45
N VAL A 50 -3.42 12.88 -3.66
CA VAL A 50 -4.81 12.55 -3.31
C VAL A 50 -5.62 12.21 -4.55
N TYR A 51 -6.50 11.23 -4.46
CA TYR A 51 -7.42 10.80 -5.51
C TYR A 51 -8.87 11.05 -5.10
N PRO A 52 -9.41 12.26 -5.31
CA PRO A 52 -10.83 12.57 -5.14
C PRO A 52 -11.64 12.24 -6.40
N LEU A 53 -12.96 12.31 -6.31
CA LEU A 53 -13.85 12.44 -7.46
C LEU A 53 -14.08 13.92 -7.78
N ASP A 54 -14.21 14.23 -9.05
CA ASP A 54 -14.67 15.54 -9.49
C ASP A 54 -16.21 15.64 -9.48
N GLU A 55 -16.77 16.74 -9.95
CA GLU A 55 -18.22 17.00 -9.99
C GLU A 55 -18.96 16.09 -10.99
N THR A 56 -18.26 15.46 -11.93
CA THR A 56 -18.82 14.48 -12.87
C THR A 56 -18.79 13.04 -12.32
N GLY A 57 -18.06 12.81 -11.21
CA GLY A 57 -17.84 11.51 -10.62
C GLY A 57 -16.60 10.79 -11.16
N ASP A 58 -15.81 11.47 -11.99
CA ASP A 58 -14.55 10.94 -12.48
C ASP A 58 -13.43 11.13 -11.44
N MET A 59 -12.56 10.12 -11.34
CA MET A 59 -11.41 10.21 -10.45
C MET A 59 -10.34 11.11 -11.05
N VAL A 60 -9.86 12.05 -10.25
CA VAL A 60 -8.76 12.96 -10.58
C VAL A 60 -7.60 12.76 -9.61
N ALA A 61 -6.43 13.29 -9.93
CA ALA A 61 -5.26 13.25 -9.04
C ALA A 61 -4.81 14.68 -8.74
N CYS A 62 -4.63 14.99 -7.45
CA CYS A 62 -4.17 16.30 -7.02
C CYS A 62 -3.09 16.22 -5.93
N LEU A 63 -2.29 17.28 -5.81
CA LEU A 63 -1.29 17.44 -4.76
C LEU A 63 -1.83 18.34 -3.65
N VAL A 64 -1.67 17.86 -2.41
CA VAL A 64 -2.05 18.57 -1.19
C VAL A 64 -0.84 18.64 -0.27
N GLU A 65 -0.52 19.79 0.24
CA GLU A 65 0.53 19.96 1.24
C GLU A 65 -0.05 19.74 2.65
N ARG A 66 0.78 19.22 3.54
CA ARG A 66 0.38 18.97 4.94
C ARG A 66 -0.16 20.23 5.62
N ASP A 67 0.47 21.37 5.34
CA ASP A 67 0.20 22.64 5.98
C ASP A 67 -0.86 23.49 5.25
N ASP A 68 -1.51 22.94 4.20
CA ASP A 68 -2.62 23.60 3.55
C ASP A 68 -3.78 23.83 4.54
N PRO A 69 -4.42 25.00 4.50
CA PRO A 69 -5.58 25.27 5.36
C PRO A 69 -6.68 24.22 5.15
N GLY A 70 -7.19 23.65 6.26
CA GLY A 70 -8.22 22.63 6.22
C GLY A 70 -7.71 21.19 6.13
N VAL A 71 -6.40 20.96 6.11
CA VAL A 71 -5.80 19.62 6.17
C VAL A 71 -5.59 19.21 7.63
N THR A 72 -6.10 18.04 8.00
CA THR A 72 -5.83 17.42 9.30
C THR A 72 -5.26 16.03 9.11
N VAL A 73 -4.12 15.76 9.75
CA VAL A 73 -3.45 14.45 9.73
C VAL A 73 -3.61 13.79 11.10
N THR A 74 -4.33 12.67 11.14
CA THR A 74 -4.56 11.91 12.38
C THR A 74 -3.81 10.59 12.32
N PRO A 75 -2.88 10.30 13.28
CA PRO A 75 -2.18 9.03 13.32
C PRO A 75 -3.15 7.85 13.45
N ALA A 76 -2.96 6.81 12.62
CA ALA A 76 -3.66 5.54 12.76
C ALA A 76 -2.92 4.65 13.77
N ALA A 77 -3.67 3.76 14.44
CA ALA A 77 -3.13 2.79 15.40
C ALA A 77 -3.29 1.35 14.86
N PRO A 78 -2.55 0.95 13.82
CA PRO A 78 -2.69 -0.38 13.24
C PRO A 78 -2.16 -1.46 14.18
N LEU A 79 -2.70 -2.68 14.09
CA LEU A 79 -2.24 -3.83 14.85
C LEU A 79 -0.77 -4.17 14.54
N GLY A 80 -0.41 -4.15 13.26
CA GLY A 80 0.94 -4.41 12.76
C GLY A 80 1.50 -3.25 11.95
N MET A 81 2.80 -3.34 11.58
CA MET A 81 3.51 -2.31 10.78
C MET A 81 3.42 -0.89 11.36
N ARG A 82 3.48 -0.76 12.66
CA ARG A 82 3.34 0.54 13.37
C ARG A 82 4.38 1.58 12.93
N THR A 83 5.57 1.13 12.54
CA THR A 83 6.66 1.97 12.03
C THR A 83 6.42 2.52 10.62
N ALA A 84 5.39 2.04 9.92
CA ALA A 84 5.01 2.57 8.60
C ALA A 84 4.39 3.96 8.67
N GLY A 85 4.06 4.47 9.87
CA GLY A 85 3.55 5.82 10.07
C GLY A 85 2.23 6.07 9.35
N ALA A 86 1.30 5.11 9.43
CA ALA A 86 0.00 5.25 8.79
C ALA A 86 -0.84 6.35 9.46
N ALA A 87 -1.59 7.09 8.66
CA ALA A 87 -2.48 8.16 9.10
C ALA A 87 -3.81 8.13 8.35
N SER A 88 -4.80 8.81 8.91
CA SER A 88 -5.98 9.30 8.21
C SER A 88 -5.82 10.77 7.89
N LEU A 89 -6.34 11.20 6.76
CA LEU A 89 -6.34 12.59 6.32
C LEU A 89 -7.77 13.09 6.21
N THR A 90 -8.06 14.23 6.81
CA THR A 90 -9.32 14.95 6.64
C THR A 90 -9.07 16.23 5.88
N PHE A 91 -9.93 16.52 4.92
CA PHE A 91 -9.90 17.71 4.07
C PHE A 91 -11.19 18.51 4.29
N GLU A 92 -11.07 19.69 4.88
CA GLU A 92 -12.19 20.58 5.16
C GLU A 92 -12.05 21.83 4.27
N ASP A 93 -12.68 21.77 3.08
CA ASP A 93 -12.69 22.85 2.09
C ASP A 93 -11.29 23.38 1.75
N VAL A 94 -10.34 22.49 1.54
CA VAL A 94 -8.94 22.81 1.23
C VAL A 94 -8.84 23.49 -0.13
N PRO A 95 -8.35 24.76 -0.21
CA PRO A 95 -8.20 25.45 -1.48
C PRO A 95 -7.01 24.90 -2.27
N LEU A 96 -7.23 24.58 -3.53
CA LEU A 96 -6.20 24.09 -4.44
C LEU A 96 -6.19 24.91 -5.73
N THR A 97 -5.01 25.35 -6.15
CA THR A 97 -4.84 26.00 -7.47
C THR A 97 -4.90 24.98 -8.61
N ALA A 98 -5.23 25.41 -9.81
CA ALA A 98 -5.30 24.54 -10.98
C ALA A 98 -3.97 23.80 -11.25
N GLU A 99 -2.83 24.40 -10.89
CA GLU A 99 -1.49 23.79 -11.06
C GLU A 99 -1.27 22.55 -10.19
N ARG A 100 -2.04 22.39 -9.11
CA ARG A 100 -1.97 21.23 -8.24
C ARG A 100 -2.80 20.05 -8.71
N ILE A 101 -3.57 20.20 -9.79
CA ILE A 101 -4.32 19.12 -10.43
C ILE A 101 -3.43 18.47 -11.48
N LEU A 102 -3.01 17.22 -11.22
CA LEU A 102 -2.04 16.50 -12.04
C LEU A 102 -2.72 15.74 -13.20
N GLU A 103 -3.82 15.07 -12.88
CA GLU A 103 -4.58 14.25 -13.83
C GLU A 103 -6.06 14.62 -13.73
N PRO A 104 -6.51 15.59 -14.55
CA PRO A 104 -7.87 16.12 -14.43
C PRO A 104 -8.96 15.20 -15.01
N SER A 105 -8.60 14.17 -15.78
CA SER A 105 -9.57 13.33 -16.48
C SER A 105 -9.25 11.83 -16.50
N ASP A 106 -8.12 11.39 -15.97
CA ASP A 106 -7.67 9.99 -16.03
C ASP A 106 -6.98 9.54 -14.72
N GLY A 107 -7.42 10.08 -13.59
CA GLY A 107 -6.90 9.76 -12.27
C GLY A 107 -7.05 8.27 -11.93
N LEU A 108 -8.09 7.61 -12.44
CA LEU A 108 -8.28 6.18 -12.24
C LEU A 108 -7.19 5.34 -12.91
N THR A 109 -6.86 5.61 -14.18
CA THR A 109 -5.77 4.90 -14.88
C THR A 109 -4.43 5.19 -14.21
N HIS A 110 -4.19 6.43 -13.79
CA HIS A 110 -2.99 6.80 -13.05
C HIS A 110 -2.89 6.01 -11.72
N ALA A 111 -3.97 5.97 -10.94
CA ALA A 111 -4.04 5.19 -9.71
C ALA A 111 -3.84 3.68 -9.97
N GLN A 112 -4.45 3.12 -11.00
CA GLN A 112 -4.32 1.69 -11.35
C GLN A 112 -2.89 1.31 -11.74
N ARG A 113 -2.19 2.16 -12.49
CA ARG A 113 -0.76 1.94 -12.80
C ARG A 113 0.08 1.88 -11.53
N PHE A 114 -0.10 2.86 -10.64
CA PHE A 114 0.58 2.87 -9.35
C PHE A 114 0.26 1.61 -8.52
N LEU A 115 -1.03 1.29 -8.34
CA LEU A 115 -1.48 0.14 -7.55
C LEU A 115 -0.98 -1.20 -8.13
N SER A 116 -0.85 -1.33 -9.44
CA SER A 116 -0.30 -2.53 -10.08
C SER A 116 1.15 -2.76 -9.67
N HIS A 117 1.97 -1.72 -9.67
CA HIS A 117 3.35 -1.80 -9.17
C HIS A 117 3.40 -2.08 -7.66
N GLN A 118 2.57 -1.42 -6.87
CA GLN A 118 2.51 -1.62 -5.43
C GLN A 118 2.12 -3.06 -5.05
N ARG A 119 1.21 -3.70 -5.78
CA ARG A 119 0.84 -5.12 -5.56
C ARG A 119 2.02 -6.07 -5.73
N LEU A 120 2.93 -5.80 -6.65
CA LEU A 120 4.17 -6.57 -6.79
C LEU A 120 5.13 -6.31 -5.63
N TRP A 121 5.35 -5.05 -5.29
CA TRP A 121 6.25 -4.68 -4.18
C TRP A 121 5.77 -5.23 -2.83
N ILE A 122 4.49 -5.11 -2.52
CA ILE A 122 3.93 -5.60 -1.26
C ILE A 122 4.02 -7.12 -1.12
N THR A 123 4.14 -7.86 -2.23
CA THR A 123 4.30 -9.32 -2.22
C THR A 123 5.72 -9.73 -1.84
N CYS A 124 6.73 -8.91 -2.10
CA CYS A 124 8.13 -9.23 -1.83
C CYS A 124 8.40 -9.43 -0.32
N ALA A 125 7.91 -8.54 0.53
CA ALA A 125 8.20 -8.58 1.96
C ALA A 125 7.59 -9.79 2.69
N PRO A 126 6.30 -10.15 2.48
CA PRO A 126 5.75 -11.39 3.03
C PRO A 126 6.46 -12.64 2.53
N LEU A 127 6.87 -12.67 1.26
CA LEU A 127 7.59 -13.81 0.70
C LEU A 127 8.95 -14.00 1.37
N GLY A 128 9.71 -12.91 1.57
CA GLY A 128 10.96 -12.95 2.32
C GLY A 128 10.77 -13.38 3.77
N ARG A 129 9.70 -12.93 4.43
CA ARG A 129 9.34 -13.38 5.79
C ARG A 129 8.97 -14.87 5.83
N ALA A 130 8.19 -15.34 4.88
CA ALA A 130 7.81 -16.76 4.81
C ALA A 130 9.04 -17.65 4.63
N GLN A 131 9.98 -17.25 3.80
CA GLN A 131 11.27 -17.93 3.65
C GLN A 131 12.02 -17.98 4.98
N ARG A 132 12.16 -16.85 5.66
CA ARG A 132 12.86 -16.79 6.95
C ARG A 132 12.20 -17.67 8.01
N VAL A 133 10.87 -17.64 8.10
CA VAL A 133 10.11 -18.49 9.04
C VAL A 133 10.35 -19.97 8.74
N LEU A 134 10.36 -20.38 7.47
CA LEU A 134 10.65 -21.75 7.08
C LEU A 134 12.05 -22.18 7.52
N GLU A 135 13.06 -21.33 7.32
CA GLU A 135 14.46 -21.59 7.73
C GLU A 135 14.59 -21.72 9.25
N ASP A 136 13.98 -20.81 10.00
CA ASP A 136 13.96 -20.83 11.46
C ASP A 136 13.25 -22.08 11.99
N CYS A 137 12.10 -22.45 11.40
CA CYS A 137 11.38 -23.68 11.73
C CYS A 137 12.24 -24.92 11.45
N ALA A 138 12.87 -25.02 10.28
CA ALA A 138 13.72 -26.16 9.93
C ALA A 138 14.90 -26.30 10.90
N THR A 139 15.54 -25.19 11.24
CA THR A 139 16.66 -25.17 12.22
C THR A 139 16.21 -25.62 13.60
N TRP A 140 15.11 -25.06 14.10
CA TRP A 140 14.59 -25.41 15.43
C TRP A 140 14.13 -26.87 15.51
N LEU A 141 13.41 -27.35 14.50
CA LEU A 141 12.89 -28.73 14.44
C LEU A 141 14.02 -29.78 14.34
N SER A 142 15.11 -29.42 13.65
CA SER A 142 16.30 -30.31 13.56
C SER A 142 17.06 -30.44 14.88
N SER A 143 17.05 -29.40 15.70
CA SER A 143 17.70 -29.38 17.02
C SER A 143 16.80 -29.87 18.15
N SER A 144 15.49 -29.95 17.92
CA SER A 144 14.51 -30.37 18.92
C SER A 144 14.26 -31.86 18.85
N THR A 145 14.14 -32.52 20.03
CA THR A 145 13.86 -33.96 20.12
C THR A 145 12.54 -34.24 20.81
N ARG A 146 11.84 -35.28 20.35
CA ARG A 146 10.68 -35.85 21.02
C ARG A 146 10.79 -37.38 21.00
N TYR A 147 10.51 -38.02 22.13
CA TYR A 147 10.59 -39.47 22.27
C TYR A 147 11.97 -40.06 21.86
N GLY A 148 13.05 -39.25 22.03
CA GLY A 148 14.41 -39.64 21.67
C GLY A 148 14.79 -39.43 20.21
N GLU A 149 13.86 -38.96 19.36
CA GLU A 149 14.08 -38.72 17.93
C GLU A 149 13.99 -37.21 17.57
N PRO A 150 14.73 -36.74 16.53
CA PRO A 150 14.59 -35.40 16.04
C PRO A 150 13.16 -35.12 15.56
N VAL A 151 12.57 -33.98 15.97
CA VAL A 151 11.21 -33.59 15.56
C VAL A 151 11.09 -33.44 14.06
N ALA A 152 12.16 -33.01 13.40
CA ALA A 152 12.21 -32.88 11.94
C ALA A 152 11.97 -34.20 11.19
N GLY A 153 12.30 -35.37 11.80
CA GLY A 153 12.10 -36.69 11.20
C GLY A 153 10.66 -37.23 11.32
N LEU A 154 9.78 -36.52 12.03
CA LEU A 154 8.38 -36.93 12.11
C LEU A 154 7.67 -36.70 10.77
N LYS A 155 7.02 -37.72 10.21
CA LYS A 155 6.40 -37.71 8.87
C LYS A 155 5.45 -36.52 8.60
N ASN A 156 4.65 -36.17 9.60
CA ASN A 156 3.73 -35.02 9.49
C ASN A 156 4.47 -33.69 9.50
N VAL A 157 5.57 -33.55 10.21
CA VAL A 157 6.43 -32.35 10.25
C VAL A 157 7.15 -32.21 8.92
N GLU A 158 7.80 -33.26 8.45
CA GLU A 158 8.47 -33.31 7.15
C GLU A 158 7.52 -32.89 5.99
N ALA A 159 6.32 -33.53 5.96
CA ALA A 159 5.30 -33.19 4.96
C ALA A 159 4.81 -31.72 5.06
N THR A 160 4.76 -31.18 6.27
CA THR A 160 4.35 -29.77 6.46
C THR A 160 5.43 -28.79 5.97
N LEU A 161 6.70 -29.03 6.32
CA LEU A 161 7.82 -28.23 5.81
C LEU A 161 7.90 -28.31 4.28
N GLY A 162 7.69 -29.47 3.70
CA GLY A 162 7.65 -29.66 2.25
C GLY A 162 6.55 -28.83 1.58
N ARG A 163 5.33 -28.84 2.13
CA ARG A 163 4.24 -27.99 1.62
C ARG A 163 4.55 -26.49 1.74
N MET A 164 5.12 -26.06 2.86
CA MET A 164 5.53 -24.66 3.04
C MET A 164 6.58 -24.26 2.00
N TYR A 165 7.59 -25.10 1.80
CA TYR A 165 8.62 -24.86 0.78
C TYR A 165 8.03 -24.72 -0.63
N VAL A 166 7.18 -25.65 -1.05
CA VAL A 166 6.53 -25.63 -2.36
C VAL A 166 5.68 -24.36 -2.54
N ALA A 167 4.92 -23.98 -1.50
CA ALA A 167 4.11 -22.76 -1.56
C ALA A 167 4.97 -21.49 -1.73
N ILE A 168 6.08 -21.39 -1.00
CA ILE A 168 7.02 -20.25 -1.09
C ILE A 168 7.66 -20.20 -2.47
N GLU A 169 8.17 -21.31 -2.99
CA GLU A 169 8.84 -21.34 -4.29
C GLU A 169 7.86 -21.10 -5.45
N SER A 170 6.63 -21.59 -5.34
CA SER A 170 5.58 -21.28 -6.32
C SER A 170 5.27 -19.78 -6.35
N ALA A 171 5.07 -19.16 -5.18
CA ALA A 171 4.80 -17.73 -5.07
C ALA A 171 6.00 -16.91 -5.60
N ARG A 172 7.24 -17.31 -5.28
CA ARG A 172 8.47 -16.69 -5.78
C ARG A 172 8.56 -16.73 -7.30
N SER A 173 8.29 -17.88 -7.90
CA SER A 173 8.31 -18.07 -9.34
C SER A 173 7.27 -17.21 -10.04
N MET A 174 6.06 -17.11 -9.48
CA MET A 174 4.99 -16.24 -9.99
C MET A 174 5.38 -14.76 -9.90
N LEU A 175 5.96 -14.33 -8.78
CA LEU A 175 6.41 -12.96 -8.59
C LEU A 175 7.50 -12.57 -9.61
N TYR A 176 8.52 -13.39 -9.77
CA TYR A 176 9.59 -13.12 -10.75
C TYR A 176 9.05 -13.08 -12.18
N ARG A 177 8.14 -13.99 -12.54
CA ARG A 177 7.47 -13.96 -13.84
C ARG A 177 6.68 -12.66 -14.04
N ALA A 178 5.93 -12.20 -13.03
CA ALA A 178 5.19 -10.94 -13.10
C ALA A 178 6.13 -9.74 -13.27
N LEU A 179 7.24 -9.70 -12.52
CA LEU A 179 8.25 -8.64 -12.62
C LEU A 179 8.89 -8.57 -14.01
N THR A 180 9.16 -9.72 -14.65
CA THR A 180 9.69 -9.73 -16.02
C THR A 180 8.68 -9.20 -17.04
N HIS A 181 7.38 -9.43 -16.85
CA HIS A 181 6.33 -8.86 -17.72
C HIS A 181 6.23 -7.35 -17.58
N VAL A 182 6.24 -6.83 -16.36
CA VAL A 182 6.23 -5.37 -16.09
C VAL A 182 7.48 -4.71 -16.64
N GLY A 183 8.67 -5.29 -16.42
CA GLY A 183 9.93 -4.77 -16.95
C GLY A 183 10.01 -4.77 -18.49
N ALA A 184 9.20 -5.60 -19.15
CA ALA A 184 9.08 -5.64 -20.61
C ALA A 184 7.98 -4.70 -21.17
N GLY A 185 7.39 -3.83 -20.34
CA GLY A 185 6.32 -2.92 -20.75
C GLY A 185 4.99 -3.63 -21.10
N ARG A 186 4.82 -4.85 -20.64
CA ARG A 186 3.60 -5.67 -20.82
C ARG A 186 2.81 -5.69 -19.50
N ALA A 187 2.31 -4.55 -19.09
CA ALA A 187 1.40 -4.40 -17.95
C ALA A 187 -0.03 -4.24 -18.42
#